data_9894cdc606e5b4c50338efe737b9e3f9
#
_entry.id   9894cdc606e5b4c50338efe737b9e3f9
#
_cell.length_a   1.000
_cell.length_b   1.000
_cell.length_c   1.000
_cell.angle_alpha   90.00
_cell.angle_beta   90.00
_cell.angle_gamma   90.00
#
_symmetry.space_group_name_H-M   'P 1'
#
loop_
_entity.id
_entity.type
_entity.pdbx_description
1 polymer ?
#
loop_
_entity_poly.entity_id
_entity_poly.type
_entity_poly.pdbx_seq_one_letter_code
_entity_poly.pdbx_strand_id
1 'polypeptide(L)'
;EIGSGLVGSEMCIRDSTYSLATVGDGLCSQIPALLISVATGMIVTRAASEDSLINDLKSQFTAQPFVLMIAGIVMVVMMVIPGFPTVVCLILGVLLILAAFLLNRNKKKMAELELAQRKKAEEKEMEKLPADNDYYRDIDNVFKLLNVEPIEMEFGYSLLRLVDEKSGGNFIERVVIFRKQFALDMGMVIPSVRMTDNPEINPNMYIIKIKGEEVARGEILVDHYLALDSGDVTQQIEGIDTVEPAFGLPAKWISEDKKIMADVAGYTLIDPVSVMITHWSEIMKRYAHELLSRQDVSTMLDNVKKTNPIVVDDIIPKVISVGYLQKILANLLKEGIPIRDLETILETIGDHSNVLKDTDIITEYVRQSLKRTITHRFAEANSLRVITLDTQIEDLIVSSVKKSDQGSYLAMPPDMIQRIVTASNREIDKIKDVIPTVIILTSPVVRIYYKKLTEQFIPNITVLSYSEIDSTAQIQAIGNISLNTAAAPAV
;
A
#
# COMPACT_ATOMS: atom_id res chain seq x y z
N GLU A 1 62.02 33.40 -73.89
CA GLU A 1 61.74 32.13 -73.18
C GLU A 1 61.77 32.30 -71.65
N ILE A 2 60.92 33.13 -71.09
CA ILE A 2 60.69 33.19 -69.66
C ILE A 2 59.21 33.46 -69.42
N GLY A 3 58.40 32.48 -69.59
CA GLY A 3 56.95 32.73 -69.45
C GLY A 3 56.10 31.53 -69.13
N SER A 4 56.53 30.30 -69.33
CA SER A 4 55.68 29.13 -69.26
C SER A 4 55.75 28.38 -67.90
N GLY A 5 56.78 28.59 -67.11
CA GLY A 5 56.93 27.92 -65.80
C GLY A 5 56.21 28.61 -64.60
N LEU A 6 56.12 29.93 -64.66
CA LEU A 6 55.49 30.72 -63.58
C LEU A 6 53.94 30.65 -63.67
N VAL A 7 53.38 30.63 -64.89
CA VAL A 7 51.91 30.57 -65.09
C VAL A 7 51.33 29.21 -64.61
N GLY A 8 52.09 28.12 -64.82
CA GLY A 8 51.70 26.80 -64.38
C GLY A 8 51.69 26.64 -62.82
N SER A 9 52.69 27.21 -62.14
CA SER A 9 52.79 27.16 -60.73
C SER A 9 51.74 28.06 -60.01
N GLU A 10 51.48 29.26 -60.55
CA GLU A 10 50.43 30.15 -60.02
C GLU A 10 49.03 29.58 -60.24
N MET A 11 48.79 28.89 -61.39
CA MET A 11 47.50 28.23 -61.66
C MET A 11 47.27 27.06 -60.75
N CYS A 12 48.25 26.24 -60.40
CA CYS A 12 48.18 25.16 -59.40
C CYS A 12 47.99 25.70 -57.94
N ILE A 13 48.66 26.79 -57.61
CA ILE A 13 48.47 27.40 -56.27
C ILE A 13 47.11 28.02 -56.14
N ARG A 14 46.61 28.70 -57.15
CA ARG A 14 45.23 29.24 -57.18
C ARG A 14 44.21 28.13 -57.14
N ASP A 15 44.33 27.07 -57.87
CA ASP A 15 43.39 25.94 -57.88
C ASP A 15 43.36 25.24 -56.53
N SER A 16 44.47 24.96 -55.92
CA SER A 16 44.55 24.37 -54.58
C SER A 16 43.95 25.29 -53.50
N THR A 17 44.19 26.61 -53.59
CA THR A 17 43.67 27.59 -52.63
C THR A 17 42.15 27.75 -52.77
N TYR A 18 41.62 27.79 -53.98
CA TYR A 18 40.18 27.86 -54.18
C TYR A 18 39.48 26.55 -53.80
N SER A 19 40.07 25.40 -54.11
CA SER A 19 39.51 24.11 -53.68
C SER A 19 39.47 23.98 -52.18
N LEU A 20 40.51 24.37 -51.45
CA LEU A 20 40.54 24.39 -49.98
C LEU A 20 39.52 25.38 -49.41
N ALA A 21 39.38 26.57 -49.99
CA ALA A 21 38.39 27.56 -49.57
C ALA A 21 36.94 27.07 -49.80
N THR A 22 36.66 26.43 -50.92
CA THR A 22 35.33 25.89 -51.26
C THR A 22 34.93 24.72 -50.34
N VAL A 23 35.87 23.81 -50.04
CA VAL A 23 35.68 22.72 -49.09
C VAL A 23 35.49 23.26 -47.69
N GLY A 24 36.27 24.28 -47.30
CA GLY A 24 36.13 24.96 -45.99
C GLY A 24 34.75 25.65 -45.83
N ASP A 25 34.29 26.35 -46.83
CA ASP A 25 32.98 27.00 -46.85
C ASP A 25 31.83 25.96 -46.78
N GLY A 26 31.96 24.86 -47.52
CA GLY A 26 31.01 23.74 -47.47
C GLY A 26 30.97 23.06 -46.08
N LEU A 27 32.08 22.90 -45.43
CA LEU A 27 32.15 22.36 -44.07
C LEU A 27 31.59 23.37 -43.05
N CYS A 28 31.94 24.66 -43.15
CA CYS A 28 31.41 25.70 -42.25
C CYS A 28 29.88 25.87 -42.36
N SER A 29 29.31 25.68 -43.55
CA SER A 29 27.85 25.74 -43.75
C SER A 29 27.09 24.56 -43.10
N GLN A 30 27.73 23.43 -42.85
CA GLN A 30 27.16 22.26 -42.21
C GLN A 30 27.17 22.35 -40.69
N ILE A 31 28.02 23.19 -40.08
CA ILE A 31 28.14 23.33 -38.63
C ILE A 31 26.83 23.79 -37.96
N PRO A 32 26.10 24.79 -38.49
CA PRO A 32 24.80 25.19 -37.95
C PRO A 32 23.75 24.06 -37.97
N ALA A 33 23.70 23.27 -39.04
CA ALA A 33 22.78 22.15 -39.16
C ALA A 33 23.07 21.03 -38.14
N LEU A 34 24.33 20.73 -37.92
CA LEU A 34 24.78 19.78 -36.89
C LEU A 34 24.45 20.29 -35.49
N LEU A 35 24.69 21.58 -35.16
CA LEU A 35 24.36 22.19 -33.91
C LEU A 35 22.84 22.17 -33.61
N ILE A 36 22.02 22.47 -34.63
CA ILE A 36 20.56 22.40 -34.53
C ILE A 36 20.11 20.96 -34.29
N SER A 37 20.67 19.99 -34.99
CA SER A 37 20.34 18.57 -34.83
C SER A 37 20.68 18.07 -33.42
N VAL A 38 21.85 18.41 -32.89
CA VAL A 38 22.29 18.07 -31.55
C VAL A 38 21.42 18.78 -30.50
N ALA A 39 21.12 20.07 -30.69
CA ALA A 39 20.26 20.83 -29.78
C ALA A 39 18.84 20.26 -29.73
N THR A 40 18.28 19.89 -30.91
CA THR A 40 16.94 19.26 -30.97
C THR A 40 16.95 17.90 -30.31
N GLY A 41 17.98 17.08 -30.53
CA GLY A 41 18.15 15.80 -29.85
C GLY A 41 18.21 15.96 -28.32
N MET A 42 18.94 16.97 -27.83
CA MET A 42 19.02 17.29 -26.40
C MET A 42 17.68 17.76 -25.83
N ILE A 43 16.90 18.55 -26.55
CA ILE A 43 15.59 19.03 -26.11
C ILE A 43 14.59 17.87 -26.01
N VAL A 44 14.61 16.96 -26.96
CA VAL A 44 13.72 15.79 -26.98
C VAL A 44 14.06 14.81 -25.82
N THR A 45 15.34 14.61 -25.55
CA THR A 45 15.77 13.72 -24.44
C THR A 45 15.58 14.36 -23.06
N ARG A 46 15.47 15.69 -22.95
CA ARG A 46 15.30 16.43 -21.70
C ARG A 46 13.91 16.30 -21.07
N ALA A 47 12.91 15.85 -21.80
CA ALA A 47 11.54 15.68 -21.27
C ALA A 47 11.42 14.63 -20.16
N ALA A 48 12.50 13.90 -19.81
CA ALA A 48 12.51 12.79 -18.86
C ALA A 48 13.43 12.96 -17.63
N SER A 49 14.17 14.09 -17.46
CA SER A 49 15.14 14.24 -16.38
C SER A 49 15.13 15.64 -15.77
N GLU A 50 15.02 15.72 -14.43
CA GLU A 50 15.03 16.97 -13.65
C GLU A 50 16.43 17.49 -13.31
N ASP A 51 17.51 16.75 -13.65
CA ASP A 51 18.90 17.10 -13.32
C ASP A 51 19.57 18.01 -14.36
N SER A 52 20.55 18.81 -13.92
CA SER A 52 21.26 19.74 -14.81
C SER A 52 22.10 19.00 -15.83
N LEU A 53 22.00 19.40 -17.13
CA LEU A 53 22.72 18.86 -18.28
C LEU A 53 24.23 18.70 -18.07
N ILE A 54 24.83 19.59 -17.29
CA ILE A 54 26.27 19.58 -16.98
C ILE A 54 26.62 18.38 -16.08
N ASN A 55 25.75 18.02 -15.15
CA ASN A 55 25.95 16.89 -14.26
C ASN A 55 25.78 15.56 -15.01
N ASP A 56 24.81 15.46 -15.90
CA ASP A 56 24.59 14.26 -16.73
C ASP A 56 25.73 14.03 -17.73
N LEU A 57 26.18 15.07 -18.43
CA LEU A 57 27.35 14.97 -19.28
C LEU A 57 28.60 14.59 -18.48
N LYS A 58 28.81 15.22 -17.32
CA LYS A 58 29.95 14.91 -16.45
C LYS A 58 29.89 13.47 -15.94
N SER A 59 28.70 12.98 -15.57
CA SER A 59 28.52 11.61 -15.11
C SER A 59 28.78 10.59 -16.24
N GLN A 60 28.31 10.84 -17.48
CA GLN A 60 28.54 9.96 -18.61
C GLN A 60 30.01 9.92 -19.06
N PHE A 61 30.70 11.07 -19.11
CA PHE A 61 32.12 11.11 -19.44
C PHE A 61 33.00 10.50 -18.36
N THR A 62 32.62 10.59 -17.10
CA THR A 62 33.35 9.96 -15.99
C THR A 62 32.99 8.51 -15.78
N ALA A 63 31.80 8.06 -16.26
CA ALA A 63 31.33 6.69 -16.14
C ALA A 63 32.19 5.68 -16.92
N GLN A 64 32.70 6.06 -18.09
CA GLN A 64 33.42 5.15 -18.97
C GLN A 64 34.79 5.73 -19.46
N PRO A 65 35.81 5.76 -18.63
CA PRO A 65 37.15 6.30 -19.01
C PRO A 65 37.79 5.55 -20.17
N PHE A 66 37.36 4.31 -20.46
CA PHE A 66 37.85 3.51 -21.59
C PHE A 66 37.45 4.11 -22.96
N VAL A 67 36.29 4.73 -23.07
CA VAL A 67 35.83 5.40 -24.30
C VAL A 67 36.71 6.62 -24.63
N LEU A 68 37.11 7.39 -23.59
CA LEU A 68 38.04 8.52 -23.76
C LEU A 68 39.43 8.06 -24.21
N MET A 69 39.89 6.90 -23.73
CA MET A 69 41.16 6.32 -24.13
C MET A 69 41.14 5.90 -25.61
N ILE A 70 40.05 5.25 -26.07
CA ILE A 70 39.91 4.87 -27.49
C ILE A 70 39.88 6.12 -28.36
N ALA A 71 39.07 7.14 -28.02
CA ALA A 71 39.02 8.39 -28.77
C ALA A 71 40.38 9.06 -28.90
N GLY A 72 41.18 9.06 -27.81
CA GLY A 72 42.57 9.57 -27.84
C GLY A 72 43.47 8.79 -28.77
N ILE A 73 43.38 7.45 -28.78
CA ILE A 73 44.16 6.59 -29.70
C ILE A 73 43.79 6.87 -31.17
N VAL A 74 42.49 6.97 -31.46
CA VAL A 74 42.02 7.28 -32.81
C VAL A 74 42.54 8.62 -33.29
N MET A 75 42.57 9.66 -32.45
CA MET A 75 43.14 10.97 -32.77
C MET A 75 44.64 10.91 -33.07
N VAL A 76 45.40 10.09 -32.34
CA VAL A 76 46.80 9.87 -32.63
C VAL A 76 47.05 9.12 -33.93
N VAL A 77 46.19 8.14 -34.27
CA VAL A 77 46.26 7.40 -35.53
C VAL A 77 45.95 8.32 -36.72
N MET A 78 44.98 9.25 -36.58
CA MET A 78 44.66 10.22 -37.62
C MET A 78 45.78 11.18 -37.95
N MET A 79 46.77 11.36 -37.10
CA MET A 79 47.98 12.13 -37.37
C MET A 79 48.82 11.59 -38.55
N VAL A 80 48.72 10.28 -38.85
CA VAL A 80 49.46 9.61 -39.92
C VAL A 80 48.90 9.92 -41.32
N ILE A 81 47.63 10.39 -41.40
CA ILE A 81 46.96 10.66 -42.65
C ILE A 81 47.39 12.04 -43.17
N PRO A 82 47.95 12.11 -44.42
CA PRO A 82 48.34 13.37 -44.99
C PRO A 82 47.11 14.27 -45.24
N GLY A 83 47.18 15.52 -44.74
CA GLY A 83 46.11 16.51 -44.88
C GLY A 83 45.48 16.91 -43.52
N PHE A 84 45.77 16.22 -42.45
CA PHE A 84 45.27 16.60 -41.10
C PHE A 84 46.31 17.48 -40.37
N PRO A 85 45.87 18.43 -39.49
CA PRO A 85 46.78 19.25 -38.72
C PRO A 85 47.45 18.42 -37.60
N THR A 86 48.60 17.88 -37.91
CA THR A 86 49.36 16.91 -37.06
C THR A 86 49.57 17.37 -35.62
N VAL A 87 49.91 18.66 -35.41
CA VAL A 87 50.18 19.24 -34.08
C VAL A 87 48.89 19.26 -33.22
N VAL A 88 47.75 19.60 -33.79
CA VAL A 88 46.47 19.69 -33.09
C VAL A 88 45.97 18.29 -32.70
N CYS A 89 46.06 17.32 -33.59
CA CYS A 89 45.66 15.93 -33.35
C CYS A 89 46.54 15.29 -32.25
N LEU A 90 47.83 15.59 -32.23
CA LEU A 90 48.74 15.09 -31.22
C LEU A 90 48.42 15.66 -29.81
N ILE A 91 48.24 16.99 -29.70
CA ILE A 91 47.93 17.64 -28.45
C ILE A 91 46.59 17.12 -27.87
N LEU A 92 45.54 17.07 -28.68
CA LEU A 92 44.21 16.58 -28.26
C LEU A 92 44.22 15.10 -27.90
N GLY A 93 44.92 14.26 -28.70
CA GLY A 93 45.03 12.82 -28.42
C GLY A 93 45.75 12.54 -27.10
N VAL A 94 46.91 13.21 -26.87
CA VAL A 94 47.65 13.07 -25.60
C VAL A 94 46.82 13.57 -24.40
N LEU A 95 46.08 14.67 -24.55
CA LEU A 95 45.24 15.23 -23.48
C LEU A 95 44.08 14.28 -23.13
N LEU A 96 43.41 13.66 -24.11
CA LEU A 96 42.38 12.68 -23.88
C LEU A 96 42.87 11.40 -23.21
N ILE A 97 44.06 10.90 -23.60
CA ILE A 97 44.68 9.72 -22.99
C ILE A 97 45.08 10.02 -21.55
N LEU A 98 45.65 11.20 -21.29
CA LEU A 98 46.02 11.63 -19.95
C LEU A 98 44.82 11.80 -19.04
N ALA A 99 43.75 12.40 -19.55
CA ALA A 99 42.46 12.53 -18.84
C ALA A 99 41.87 11.15 -18.50
N ALA A 100 41.83 10.21 -19.45
CA ALA A 100 41.35 8.85 -19.21
C ALA A 100 42.20 8.12 -18.14
N PHE A 101 43.52 8.30 -18.17
CA PHE A 101 44.42 7.69 -17.18
C PHE A 101 44.19 8.26 -15.77
N LEU A 102 44.05 9.58 -15.62
CA LEU A 102 43.76 10.24 -14.35
C LEU A 102 42.41 9.82 -13.78
N LEU A 103 41.36 9.76 -14.63
CA LEU A 103 40.03 9.32 -14.22
C LEU A 103 40.02 7.85 -13.75
N ASN A 104 40.75 6.98 -14.47
CA ASN A 104 40.83 5.55 -14.11
C ASN A 104 41.61 5.35 -12.79
N ARG A 105 42.68 6.15 -12.56
CA ARG A 105 43.42 6.13 -11.29
C ARG A 105 42.57 6.62 -10.11
N ASN A 106 41.76 7.65 -10.31
CA ASN A 106 40.83 8.15 -9.28
C ASN A 106 39.69 7.18 -8.99
N LYS A 107 39.13 6.51 -10.01
CA LYS A 107 38.12 5.45 -9.82
C LYS A 107 38.67 4.29 -9.00
N LYS A 108 39.86 3.80 -9.28
CA LYS A 108 40.47 2.73 -8.49
C LYS A 108 40.68 3.15 -7.03
N LYS A 109 41.15 4.36 -6.79
CA LYS A 109 41.33 4.89 -5.41
C LYS A 109 39.99 5.05 -4.67
N MET A 110 38.92 5.51 -5.35
CA MET A 110 37.58 5.63 -4.74
C MET A 110 36.99 4.27 -4.43
N ALA A 111 37.12 3.30 -5.34
CA ALA A 111 36.67 1.93 -5.11
C ALA A 111 37.41 1.24 -3.95
N GLU A 112 38.73 1.45 -3.83
CA GLU A 112 39.51 0.96 -2.67
C GLU A 112 39.09 1.65 -1.37
N LEU A 113 38.81 2.96 -1.41
CA LEU A 113 38.30 3.69 -0.23
C LEU A 113 36.91 3.24 0.20
N GLU A 114 36.00 3.03 -0.76
CA GLU A 114 34.65 2.50 -0.51
C GLU A 114 34.71 1.06 0.04
N LEU A 115 35.57 0.22 -0.52
CA LEU A 115 35.79 -1.14 -0.01
C LEU A 115 36.38 -1.13 1.41
N ALA A 116 37.33 -0.22 1.67
CA ALA A 116 37.92 -0.04 3.01
C ALA A 116 36.92 0.56 4.00
N GLN A 117 36.01 1.46 3.54
CA GLN A 117 34.95 2.00 4.37
C GLN A 117 33.86 0.95 4.64
N ARG A 118 33.48 0.13 3.64
CA ARG A 118 32.55 -0.99 3.83
C ARG A 118 33.12 -2.03 4.79
N LYS A 119 34.38 -2.43 4.61
CA LYS A 119 35.02 -3.36 5.55
C LYS A 119 35.12 -2.78 6.97
N LYS A 120 35.42 -1.48 7.12
CA LYS A 120 35.43 -0.81 8.43
C LYS A 120 34.01 -0.60 8.99
N ALA A 121 32.99 -0.50 8.16
CA ALA A 121 31.60 -0.45 8.59
C ALA A 121 31.12 -1.85 9.02
N GLU A 122 31.44 -2.88 8.23
CA GLU A 122 31.16 -4.28 8.58
C GLU A 122 31.94 -4.74 9.84
N GLU A 123 33.23 -4.35 9.99
CA GLU A 123 33.99 -4.60 11.23
C GLU A 123 33.38 -3.83 12.43
N LYS A 124 32.94 -2.59 12.24
CA LYS A 124 32.25 -1.82 13.29
C LYS A 124 30.85 -2.30 13.60
N GLU A 125 30.12 -2.90 12.64
CA GLU A 125 28.86 -3.58 12.89
C GLU A 125 29.08 -4.93 13.57
N MET A 126 30.10 -5.70 13.18
CA MET A 126 30.50 -6.94 13.88
C MET A 126 31.05 -6.69 15.27
N GLU A 127 31.77 -5.58 15.48
CA GLU A 127 32.26 -5.15 16.82
C GLU A 127 31.15 -4.53 17.68
N LYS A 128 30.00 -4.13 17.07
CA LYS A 128 28.80 -3.61 17.74
C LYS A 128 27.73 -4.64 18.04
N LEU A 129 27.87 -5.87 17.55
CA LEU A 129 27.11 -7.01 18.09
C LEU A 129 27.82 -7.45 19.37
N PRO A 130 27.37 -7.01 20.57
CA PRO A 130 27.84 -7.63 21.81
C PRO A 130 27.55 -9.12 21.66
N ALA A 131 28.48 -9.99 22.08
CA ALA A 131 28.17 -11.40 22.21
C ALA A 131 26.82 -11.47 22.92
N ASP A 132 25.83 -12.15 22.32
CA ASP A 132 24.41 -12.15 22.71
C ASP A 132 24.22 -12.23 24.24
N ASN A 133 25.10 -12.95 24.92
CA ASN A 133 25.12 -13.09 26.37
C ASN A 133 25.51 -11.84 27.16
N ASP A 134 26.39 -10.97 26.65
CA ASP A 134 26.79 -9.74 27.37
C ASP A 134 25.79 -8.61 27.21
N TYR A 135 25.11 -8.53 26.08
CA TYR A 135 24.02 -7.57 25.86
C TYR A 135 22.82 -7.86 26.77
N TYR A 136 22.47 -9.14 26.94
CA TYR A 136 21.33 -9.55 27.79
C TYR A 136 21.67 -9.74 29.29
N ARG A 137 22.92 -9.48 29.71
CA ARG A 137 23.26 -9.35 31.14
C ARG A 137 22.63 -8.11 31.78
N ASP A 138 22.37 -7.09 30.99
CA ASP A 138 21.61 -5.93 31.41
C ASP A 138 20.10 -6.27 31.34
N ILE A 139 19.45 -6.25 32.49
CA ILE A 139 18.01 -6.56 32.64
C ILE A 139 17.18 -5.61 31.79
N ASP A 140 17.56 -4.33 31.63
CA ASP A 140 16.86 -3.37 30.80
C ASP A 140 16.83 -3.78 29.31
N ASN A 141 17.86 -4.46 28.83
CA ASN A 141 17.88 -5.00 27.48
C ASN A 141 16.98 -6.23 27.34
N VAL A 142 16.85 -7.02 28.40
CA VAL A 142 15.88 -8.14 28.43
C VAL A 142 14.44 -7.61 28.41
N PHE A 143 14.15 -6.51 29.15
CA PHE A 143 12.82 -5.87 29.09
C PHE A 143 12.46 -5.37 27.70
N LYS A 144 13.42 -4.95 26.88
CA LYS A 144 13.17 -4.54 25.48
C LYS A 144 12.64 -5.68 24.63
N LEU A 145 12.99 -6.94 24.92
CA LEU A 145 12.46 -8.11 24.25
C LEU A 145 10.97 -8.37 24.53
N LEU A 146 10.47 -7.83 25.64
CA LEU A 146 9.06 -7.95 26.01
C LEU A 146 8.16 -6.97 25.26
N ASN A 147 8.73 -6.03 24.54
CA ASN A 147 7.96 -5.10 23.73
C ASN A 147 7.34 -5.86 22.56
N VAL A 148 6.02 -5.90 22.54
CA VAL A 148 5.25 -6.49 21.43
C VAL A 148 4.92 -5.40 20.43
N GLU A 149 5.38 -5.57 19.21
CA GLU A 149 5.04 -4.65 18.13
C GLU A 149 3.54 -4.71 17.82
N PRO A 150 2.86 -3.56 17.65
CA PRO A 150 1.43 -3.55 17.32
C PRO A 150 1.11 -4.28 16.03
N ILE A 151 1.95 -4.11 15.01
CA ILE A 151 1.82 -4.73 13.69
C ILE A 151 3.21 -5.16 13.23
N GLU A 152 3.34 -6.41 12.83
CA GLU A 152 4.55 -6.97 12.24
C GLU A 152 4.23 -7.71 10.95
N MET A 153 5.08 -7.54 9.93
CA MET A 153 5.02 -8.31 8.69
C MET A 153 6.35 -9.01 8.47
N GLU A 154 6.29 -10.32 8.30
CA GLU A 154 7.45 -11.14 7.95
C GLU A 154 7.38 -11.53 6.48
N PHE A 155 8.50 -11.44 5.79
CA PHE A 155 8.59 -11.70 4.36
C PHE A 155 9.59 -12.80 4.06
N GLY A 156 9.20 -13.72 3.18
CA GLY A 156 10.12 -14.66 2.55
C GLY A 156 11.06 -13.94 1.58
N TYR A 157 12.19 -14.53 1.32
CA TYR A 157 13.32 -13.93 0.60
C TYR A 157 12.94 -13.35 -0.79
N SER A 158 12.07 -14.02 -1.55
CA SER A 158 11.67 -13.55 -2.89
C SER A 158 10.88 -12.23 -2.84
N LEU A 159 10.16 -11.98 -1.74
CA LEU A 159 9.30 -10.82 -1.59
C LEU A 159 10.06 -9.55 -1.17
N LEU A 160 11.29 -9.67 -0.70
CA LEU A 160 12.09 -8.52 -0.24
C LEU A 160 12.25 -7.45 -1.31
N ARG A 161 12.35 -7.85 -2.59
CA ARG A 161 12.44 -6.89 -3.71
C ARG A 161 11.17 -6.06 -3.92
N LEU A 162 10.01 -6.49 -3.42
CA LEU A 162 8.77 -5.71 -3.47
C LEU A 162 8.68 -4.68 -2.33
N VAL A 163 9.42 -4.92 -1.25
CA VAL A 163 9.40 -4.10 -0.03
C VAL A 163 10.57 -3.12 -0.01
N ASP A 164 11.76 -3.52 -0.45
CA ASP A 164 12.97 -2.69 -0.42
C ASP A 164 12.92 -1.61 -1.51
N GLU A 165 12.85 -0.35 -1.09
CA GLU A 165 12.85 0.83 -1.98
C GLU A 165 14.08 0.89 -2.89
N LYS A 166 15.25 0.43 -2.41
CA LYS A 166 16.50 0.41 -3.19
C LYS A 166 16.42 -0.57 -4.37
N SER A 167 15.61 -1.60 -4.23
CA SER A 167 15.35 -2.61 -5.27
C SER A 167 14.18 -2.23 -6.18
N GLY A 168 13.58 -1.04 -6.01
CA GLY A 168 12.42 -0.56 -6.77
C GLY A 168 11.09 -1.01 -6.20
N GLY A 169 11.06 -1.57 -4.99
CA GLY A 169 9.84 -1.95 -4.28
C GLY A 169 9.05 -0.72 -3.83
N ASN A 170 7.73 -0.76 -3.93
CA ASN A 170 6.84 0.34 -3.56
C ASN A 170 5.80 -0.05 -2.49
N PHE A 171 5.96 -1.20 -1.84
CA PHE A 171 5.02 -1.67 -0.82
C PHE A 171 4.92 -0.70 0.37
N ILE A 172 6.06 -0.20 0.87
CA ILE A 172 6.10 0.74 2.00
C ILE A 172 5.35 2.03 1.65
N GLU A 173 5.55 2.57 0.46
CA GLU A 173 4.83 3.77 -0.01
C GLU A 173 3.31 3.54 -0.03
N ARG A 174 2.86 2.40 -0.53
CA ARG A 174 1.44 2.04 -0.53
C ARG A 174 0.87 1.89 0.89
N VAL A 175 1.64 1.37 1.84
CA VAL A 175 1.25 1.32 3.27
C VAL A 175 1.06 2.73 3.83
N VAL A 176 1.93 3.68 3.48
CA VAL A 176 1.81 5.09 3.91
C VAL A 176 0.56 5.74 3.30
N ILE A 177 0.29 5.51 2.01
CA ILE A 177 -0.91 6.01 1.33
C ILE A 177 -2.17 5.43 2.00
N PHE A 178 -2.19 4.12 2.25
CA PHE A 178 -3.31 3.48 2.93
C PHE A 178 -3.52 4.02 4.36
N ARG A 179 -2.45 4.23 5.13
CA ARG A 179 -2.55 4.82 6.49
C ARG A 179 -3.25 6.18 6.45
N LYS A 180 -2.87 7.04 5.48
CA LYS A 180 -3.52 8.34 5.27
C LYS A 180 -5.00 8.18 4.94
N GLN A 181 -5.32 7.29 3.98
CA GLN A 181 -6.71 7.05 3.56
C GLN A 181 -7.55 6.50 4.71
N PHE A 182 -7.02 5.51 5.44
CA PHE A 182 -7.69 4.91 6.59
C PHE A 182 -7.98 5.92 7.70
N ALA A 183 -7.03 6.85 7.97
CA ALA A 183 -7.24 7.91 8.94
C ALA A 183 -8.36 8.87 8.51
N LEU A 184 -8.48 9.17 7.22
CA LEU A 184 -9.54 10.01 6.68
C LEU A 184 -10.90 9.29 6.70
N ASP A 185 -10.93 8.00 6.41
CA ASP A 185 -12.16 7.21 6.31
C ASP A 185 -12.67 6.77 7.67
N MET A 186 -11.81 6.23 8.52
CA MET A 186 -12.19 5.62 9.80
C MET A 186 -11.97 6.54 11.01
N GLY A 187 -11.17 7.59 10.86
CA GLY A 187 -10.84 8.50 11.97
C GLY A 187 -9.79 7.96 12.94
N MET A 188 -9.08 6.90 12.57
CA MET A 188 -8.03 6.27 13.37
C MET A 188 -6.72 6.20 12.57
N VAL A 189 -5.60 6.44 13.23
CA VAL A 189 -4.27 6.29 12.63
C VAL A 189 -3.74 4.89 12.91
N ILE A 190 -3.41 4.15 11.84
CA ILE A 190 -2.78 2.83 11.98
C ILE A 190 -1.36 3.00 12.52
N PRO A 191 -0.95 2.23 13.56
CA PRO A 191 0.39 2.26 14.12
C PRO A 191 1.49 1.96 13.09
N SER A 192 2.75 2.14 13.51
CA SER A 192 3.90 1.71 12.73
C SER A 192 3.86 0.20 12.47
N VAL A 193 4.31 -0.20 11.28
CA VAL A 193 4.43 -1.60 10.89
C VAL A 193 5.92 -1.95 10.92
N ARG A 194 6.28 -2.96 11.69
CA ARG A 194 7.61 -3.55 11.66
C ARG A 194 7.67 -4.55 10.51
N MET A 195 8.63 -4.38 9.63
CA MET A 195 8.84 -5.27 8.49
C MET A 195 10.17 -6.00 8.68
N THR A 196 10.14 -7.33 8.64
CA THR A 196 11.31 -8.18 8.88
C THR A 196 11.38 -9.27 7.81
N ASP A 197 12.57 -9.68 7.46
CA ASP A 197 12.81 -10.89 6.69
C ASP A 197 12.75 -12.12 7.61
N ASN A 198 12.16 -13.21 7.11
CA ASN A 198 12.13 -14.47 7.81
C ASN A 198 12.60 -15.59 6.88
N PRO A 199 13.82 -16.13 7.09
CA PRO A 199 14.38 -17.19 6.26
C PRO A 199 13.72 -18.56 6.49
N GLU A 200 12.93 -18.72 7.55
CA GLU A 200 12.29 -20.01 7.90
C GLU A 200 10.99 -20.25 7.14
N ILE A 201 10.39 -19.21 6.56
CA ILE A 201 9.15 -19.33 5.79
C ILE A 201 9.43 -19.56 4.29
N ASN A 202 8.41 -20.00 3.55
CA ASN A 202 8.51 -20.14 2.10
C ASN A 202 8.95 -18.81 1.47
N PRO A 203 9.90 -18.82 0.51
CA PRO A 203 10.39 -17.59 -0.13
C PRO A 203 9.32 -16.67 -0.72
N ASN A 204 8.20 -17.21 -1.15
CA ASN A 204 7.07 -16.46 -1.74
C ASN A 204 5.96 -16.14 -0.74
N MET A 205 6.14 -16.45 0.53
CA MET A 205 5.15 -16.26 1.57
C MET A 205 5.41 -14.99 2.39
N TYR A 206 4.35 -14.38 2.88
CA TYR A 206 4.40 -13.37 3.92
C TYR A 206 3.43 -13.71 5.05
N ILE A 207 3.74 -13.24 6.26
CA ILE A 207 2.92 -13.41 7.46
C ILE A 207 2.61 -12.03 8.03
N ILE A 208 1.36 -11.83 8.45
CA ILE A 208 0.92 -10.63 9.15
C ILE A 208 0.64 -11.01 10.60
N LYS A 209 1.29 -10.30 11.53
CA LYS A 209 1.11 -10.47 12.97
C LYS A 209 0.55 -9.21 13.59
N ILE A 210 -0.37 -9.38 14.53
CA ILE A 210 -0.92 -8.30 15.35
C ILE A 210 -0.63 -8.65 16.80
N LYS A 211 0.08 -7.74 17.50
CA LYS A 211 0.53 -7.94 18.89
C LYS A 211 1.28 -9.27 19.10
N GLY A 212 2.10 -9.65 18.12
CA GLY A 212 2.89 -10.87 18.15
C GLY A 212 2.18 -12.15 17.66
N GLU A 213 0.85 -12.12 17.50
CA GLU A 213 0.07 -13.27 17.05
C GLU A 213 -0.15 -13.24 15.53
N GLU A 214 0.05 -14.37 14.85
CA GLU A 214 -0.22 -14.51 13.44
C GLU A 214 -1.73 -14.45 13.18
N VAL A 215 -2.15 -13.47 12.37
CA VAL A 215 -3.57 -13.26 12.01
C VAL A 215 -3.86 -13.58 10.56
N ALA A 216 -2.84 -13.54 9.70
CA ALA A 216 -2.99 -13.87 8.29
C ALA A 216 -1.64 -14.25 7.65
N ARG A 217 -1.72 -15.00 6.55
CA ARG A 217 -0.59 -15.30 5.67
C ARG A 217 -1.05 -15.27 4.21
N GLY A 218 -0.12 -15.06 3.29
CA GLY A 218 -0.41 -15.12 1.87
C GLY A 218 0.82 -15.54 1.08
N GLU A 219 0.59 -16.00 -0.14
CA GLU A 219 1.64 -16.38 -1.08
C GLU A 219 1.55 -15.51 -2.32
N ILE A 220 2.69 -14.98 -2.76
CA ILE A 220 2.81 -14.03 -3.89
C ILE A 220 3.88 -14.52 -4.85
N LEU A 221 3.55 -14.63 -6.11
CA LEU A 221 4.52 -14.88 -7.18
C LEU A 221 4.93 -13.55 -7.81
N VAL A 222 6.16 -13.12 -7.56
CA VAL A 222 6.63 -11.76 -7.81
C VAL A 222 6.60 -11.37 -9.30
N ASP A 223 6.95 -12.30 -10.19
CA ASP A 223 7.01 -12.06 -11.64
C ASP A 223 5.72 -12.48 -12.39
N HIS A 224 4.61 -12.55 -11.65
CA HIS A 224 3.31 -12.99 -12.17
C HIS A 224 2.25 -11.92 -11.87
N TYR A 225 1.11 -12.02 -12.57
CA TYR A 225 -0.09 -11.26 -12.29
C TYR A 225 -1.17 -12.20 -11.76
N LEU A 226 -1.93 -11.73 -10.77
CA LEU A 226 -3.10 -12.46 -10.31
C LEU A 226 -4.28 -12.17 -11.23
N ALA A 227 -4.80 -13.20 -11.89
CA ALA A 227 -5.97 -13.13 -12.75
C ALA A 227 -7.20 -13.60 -11.98
N LEU A 228 -8.15 -12.68 -11.76
CA LEU A 228 -9.44 -12.94 -11.13
C LEU A 228 -10.51 -13.10 -12.20
N ASP A 229 -11.37 -14.11 -12.04
CA ASP A 229 -12.58 -14.27 -12.83
C ASP A 229 -13.68 -13.36 -12.28
N SER A 230 -14.03 -12.34 -13.04
CA SER A 230 -15.09 -11.39 -12.68
C SER A 230 -16.49 -11.85 -13.09
N GLY A 231 -16.63 -13.07 -13.61
CA GLY A 231 -17.90 -13.64 -14.12
C GLY A 231 -18.13 -13.42 -15.60
N ASP A 232 -17.35 -12.59 -16.27
CA ASP A 232 -17.45 -12.25 -17.70
C ASP A 232 -16.37 -12.92 -18.56
N VAL A 233 -15.68 -13.93 -18.02
CA VAL A 233 -14.57 -14.59 -18.71
C VAL A 233 -15.07 -15.40 -19.89
N THR A 234 -14.55 -15.06 -21.10
CA THR A 234 -14.93 -15.72 -22.35
C THR A 234 -14.07 -16.94 -22.68
N GLN A 235 -12.84 -17.00 -22.19
CA GLN A 235 -11.88 -18.08 -22.47
C GLN A 235 -11.02 -18.34 -21.24
N GLN A 236 -10.90 -19.62 -20.88
CA GLN A 236 -9.99 -20.01 -19.79
C GLN A 236 -8.52 -19.88 -20.20
N ILE A 237 -7.71 -19.33 -19.29
CA ILE A 237 -6.27 -19.18 -19.44
C ILE A 237 -5.53 -20.22 -18.59
N GLU A 238 -4.35 -20.63 -19.10
CA GLU A 238 -3.43 -21.45 -18.31
C GLU A 238 -2.69 -20.60 -17.29
N GLY A 239 -2.67 -21.04 -16.05
CA GLY A 239 -1.99 -20.40 -14.93
C GLY A 239 -1.87 -21.34 -13.74
N ILE A 240 -1.26 -20.88 -12.67
CA ILE A 240 -1.16 -21.60 -11.40
C ILE A 240 -2.41 -21.27 -10.59
N ASP A 241 -3.24 -22.27 -10.33
CA ASP A 241 -4.46 -22.08 -9.54
C ASP A 241 -4.11 -21.65 -8.12
N THR A 242 -4.81 -20.67 -7.62
CA THR A 242 -4.62 -20.09 -6.30
C THR A 242 -5.93 -19.49 -5.76
N VAL A 243 -5.86 -19.00 -4.53
CA VAL A 243 -6.97 -18.28 -3.91
C VAL A 243 -6.48 -16.87 -3.56
N GLU A 244 -7.22 -15.86 -3.95
CA GLU A 244 -6.92 -14.47 -3.60
C GLU A 244 -7.00 -14.30 -2.07
N PRO A 245 -5.94 -13.79 -1.40
CA PRO A 245 -5.83 -13.89 0.05
C PRO A 245 -6.76 -12.95 0.84
N ALA A 246 -7.27 -11.85 0.26
CA ALA A 246 -8.10 -10.89 0.97
C ALA A 246 -9.57 -11.35 1.11
N PHE A 247 -10.14 -11.89 0.02
CA PHE A 247 -11.57 -12.23 -0.07
C PHE A 247 -11.83 -13.72 -0.28
N GLY A 248 -10.77 -14.53 -0.47
CA GLY A 248 -10.91 -15.97 -0.68
C GLY A 248 -11.45 -16.34 -2.05
N LEU A 249 -11.32 -15.46 -3.06
CA LEU A 249 -11.83 -15.71 -4.39
C LEU A 249 -10.88 -16.64 -5.17
N PRO A 250 -11.43 -17.57 -6.00
CA PRO A 250 -10.61 -18.38 -6.87
C PRO A 250 -9.89 -17.52 -7.91
N ALA A 251 -8.60 -17.72 -8.09
CA ALA A 251 -7.75 -16.92 -8.95
C ALA A 251 -6.65 -17.78 -9.58
N LYS A 252 -5.91 -17.20 -10.55
CA LYS A 252 -4.75 -17.84 -11.16
C LYS A 252 -3.57 -16.89 -11.23
N TRP A 253 -2.37 -17.38 -10.88
CA TRP A 253 -1.15 -16.68 -11.20
C TRP A 253 -0.76 -16.94 -12.65
N ILE A 254 -0.60 -15.87 -13.43
CA ILE A 254 -0.20 -15.91 -14.85
C ILE A 254 1.11 -15.16 -15.04
N SER A 255 1.94 -15.62 -15.98
CA SER A 255 3.17 -14.94 -16.36
C SER A 255 2.88 -13.67 -17.20
N GLU A 256 3.83 -12.77 -17.25
CA GLU A 256 3.69 -11.47 -17.92
C GLU A 256 3.36 -11.60 -19.43
N ASP A 257 3.88 -12.62 -20.09
CA ASP A 257 3.61 -12.91 -21.52
C ASP A 257 2.12 -13.19 -21.82
N LYS A 258 1.38 -13.72 -20.83
CA LYS A 258 -0.06 -14.02 -20.93
C LYS A 258 -0.97 -12.85 -20.55
N LYS A 259 -0.42 -11.74 -20.08
CA LYS A 259 -1.16 -10.57 -19.58
C LYS A 259 -2.18 -10.04 -20.57
N ILE A 260 -1.76 -9.78 -21.81
CA ILE A 260 -2.64 -9.25 -22.87
C ILE A 260 -3.77 -10.24 -23.21
N MET A 261 -3.45 -11.53 -23.27
CA MET A 261 -4.44 -12.57 -23.56
C MET A 261 -5.49 -12.69 -22.44
N ALA A 262 -5.06 -12.58 -21.20
CA ALA A 262 -5.94 -12.62 -20.05
C ALA A 262 -6.87 -11.41 -19.97
N ASP A 263 -6.35 -10.22 -20.25
CA ASP A 263 -7.13 -8.97 -20.29
C ASP A 263 -8.21 -9.03 -21.38
N VAL A 264 -7.85 -9.48 -22.59
CA VAL A 264 -8.81 -9.69 -23.69
C VAL A 264 -9.84 -10.77 -23.36
N ALA A 265 -9.45 -11.80 -22.60
CA ALA A 265 -10.37 -12.87 -22.16
C ALA A 265 -11.36 -12.41 -21.07
N GLY A 266 -11.20 -11.21 -20.49
CA GLY A 266 -12.10 -10.64 -19.50
C GLY A 266 -11.66 -10.89 -18.04
N TYR A 267 -10.41 -11.29 -17.79
CA TYR A 267 -9.87 -11.41 -16.42
C TYR A 267 -9.49 -10.04 -15.85
N THR A 268 -9.77 -9.83 -14.59
CA THR A 268 -9.19 -8.69 -13.85
C THR A 268 -7.79 -9.04 -13.39
N LEU A 269 -6.79 -8.26 -13.86
CA LEU A 269 -5.38 -8.50 -13.57
C LEU A 269 -4.88 -7.59 -12.44
N ILE A 270 -4.27 -8.19 -11.43
CA ILE A 270 -3.75 -7.49 -10.26
C ILE A 270 -2.26 -7.76 -10.10
N ASP A 271 -1.47 -6.70 -9.91
CA ASP A 271 -0.03 -6.85 -9.65
C ASP A 271 0.25 -7.40 -8.25
N PRO A 272 1.40 -8.06 -8.02
CA PRO A 272 1.75 -8.71 -6.77
C PRO A 272 1.68 -7.80 -5.54
N VAL A 273 2.14 -6.55 -5.68
CA VAL A 273 2.12 -5.58 -4.58
C VAL A 273 0.69 -5.16 -4.25
N SER A 274 -0.17 -5.00 -5.27
CA SER A 274 -1.59 -4.69 -5.07
C SER A 274 -2.34 -5.82 -4.36
N VAL A 275 -2.05 -7.08 -4.69
CA VAL A 275 -2.61 -8.24 -3.96
C VAL A 275 -2.23 -8.18 -2.48
N MET A 276 -0.94 -7.97 -2.21
CA MET A 276 -0.42 -7.93 -0.85
C MET A 276 -0.99 -6.76 -0.04
N ILE A 277 -1.06 -5.55 -0.62
CA ILE A 277 -1.59 -4.37 0.07
C ILE A 277 -3.10 -4.46 0.30
N THR A 278 -3.84 -5.08 -0.63
CA THR A 278 -5.28 -5.33 -0.46
C THR A 278 -5.52 -6.27 0.71
N HIS A 279 -4.82 -7.39 0.77
CA HIS A 279 -4.94 -8.31 1.90
C HIS A 279 -4.55 -7.65 3.22
N TRP A 280 -3.41 -6.96 3.26
CA TRP A 280 -2.98 -6.23 4.44
C TRP A 280 -4.03 -5.19 4.88
N SER A 281 -4.62 -4.46 3.94
CA SER A 281 -5.63 -3.45 4.25
C SER A 281 -6.91 -4.04 4.83
N GLU A 282 -7.36 -5.20 4.34
CA GLU A 282 -8.52 -5.90 4.90
C GLU A 282 -8.25 -6.44 6.31
N ILE A 283 -7.03 -6.94 6.57
CA ILE A 283 -6.61 -7.32 7.92
C ILE A 283 -6.58 -6.11 8.86
N MET A 284 -6.05 -4.96 8.41
CA MET A 284 -6.03 -3.74 9.23
C MET A 284 -7.44 -3.25 9.57
N LYS A 285 -8.39 -3.31 8.62
CA LYS A 285 -9.80 -2.98 8.87
C LYS A 285 -10.43 -3.91 9.91
N ARG A 286 -10.19 -5.21 9.77
CA ARG A 286 -10.74 -6.24 10.68
C ARG A 286 -10.24 -6.09 12.10
N TYR A 287 -8.95 -5.80 12.30
CA TYR A 287 -8.31 -5.70 13.61
C TYR A 287 -8.12 -4.26 14.11
N ALA A 288 -8.69 -3.27 13.45
CA ALA A 288 -8.59 -1.86 13.83
C ALA A 288 -8.99 -1.63 15.31
N HIS A 289 -10.01 -2.34 15.78
CA HIS A 289 -10.51 -2.26 17.15
C HIS A 289 -9.51 -2.73 18.20
N GLU A 290 -8.62 -3.67 17.87
CA GLU A 290 -7.55 -4.15 18.75
C GLU A 290 -6.33 -3.25 18.73
N LEU A 291 -6.09 -2.57 17.61
CA LEU A 291 -4.96 -1.68 17.42
C LEU A 291 -5.15 -0.31 18.10
N LEU A 292 -6.39 0.07 18.40
CA LEU A 292 -6.68 1.34 19.07
C LEU A 292 -6.19 1.34 20.52
N SER A 293 -5.10 2.03 20.81
CA SER A 293 -4.56 2.15 22.16
C SER A 293 -5.20 3.31 22.95
N ARG A 294 -5.04 3.29 24.29
CA ARG A 294 -5.45 4.43 25.12
C ARG A 294 -4.66 5.70 24.84
N GLN A 295 -3.40 5.54 24.40
CA GLN A 295 -2.56 6.66 24.01
C GLN A 295 -3.08 7.32 22.73
N ASP A 296 -3.51 6.54 21.76
CA ASP A 296 -4.11 7.07 20.53
C ASP A 296 -5.39 7.85 20.84
N VAL A 297 -6.26 7.30 21.70
CA VAL A 297 -7.47 7.97 22.15
C VAL A 297 -7.13 9.28 22.87
N SER A 298 -6.10 9.30 23.72
CA SER A 298 -5.64 10.53 24.38
C SER A 298 -5.18 11.57 23.36
N THR A 299 -4.41 11.15 22.36
CA THR A 299 -3.94 12.04 21.27
C THR A 299 -5.11 12.59 20.42
N MET A 300 -6.12 11.75 20.17
CA MET A 300 -7.35 12.19 19.48
C MET A 300 -8.11 13.23 20.31
N LEU A 301 -8.25 13.01 21.63
CA LEU A 301 -8.87 13.96 22.54
C LEU A 301 -8.11 15.30 22.59
N ASP A 302 -6.78 15.26 22.63
CA ASP A 302 -5.95 16.49 22.58
C ASP A 302 -6.17 17.28 21.29
N ASN A 303 -6.45 16.61 20.18
CA ASN A 303 -6.79 17.28 18.92
C ASN A 303 -8.18 17.91 18.96
N VAL A 304 -9.20 17.22 19.50
CA VAL A 304 -10.54 17.78 19.69
C VAL A 304 -10.50 18.96 20.67
N LYS A 305 -9.70 18.84 21.73
CA LYS A 305 -9.54 19.90 22.73
C LYS A 305 -9.01 21.21 22.17
N LYS A 306 -8.25 21.19 21.07
CA LYS A 306 -7.77 22.40 20.38
C LYS A 306 -8.90 23.22 19.74
N THR A 307 -9.95 22.53 19.28
CA THR A 307 -11.11 23.15 18.61
C THR A 307 -12.29 23.33 19.56
N ASN A 308 -12.54 22.35 20.42
CA ASN A 308 -13.70 22.31 21.32
C ASN A 308 -13.32 21.82 22.73
N PRO A 309 -12.62 22.65 23.52
CA PRO A 309 -12.13 22.25 24.83
C PRO A 309 -13.25 21.89 25.83
N ILE A 310 -14.41 22.54 25.73
CA ILE A 310 -15.52 22.36 26.67
C ILE A 310 -16.03 20.92 26.62
N VAL A 311 -16.24 20.35 25.44
CA VAL A 311 -16.76 19.00 25.26
C VAL A 311 -15.83 17.97 25.91
N VAL A 312 -14.52 18.15 25.78
CA VAL A 312 -13.56 17.21 26.38
C VAL A 312 -13.49 17.39 27.90
N ASP A 313 -13.35 18.63 28.40
CA ASP A 313 -13.12 18.92 29.82
C ASP A 313 -14.36 18.64 30.70
N ASP A 314 -15.54 18.63 30.13
CA ASP A 314 -16.76 18.29 30.85
C ASP A 314 -17.01 16.79 30.95
N ILE A 315 -16.51 16.02 29.97
CA ILE A 315 -16.76 14.57 29.91
C ILE A 315 -15.58 13.79 30.49
N ILE A 316 -14.34 14.16 30.19
CA ILE A 316 -13.14 13.44 30.60
C ILE A 316 -12.28 14.27 31.56
N PRO A 317 -11.92 13.79 32.77
CA PRO A 317 -12.29 12.48 33.37
C PRO A 317 -13.57 12.51 34.20
N LYS A 318 -14.35 13.61 34.19
CA LYS A 318 -15.45 13.86 35.13
C LYS A 318 -16.58 12.82 35.04
N VAL A 319 -16.98 12.44 33.83
CA VAL A 319 -18.09 11.52 33.55
C VAL A 319 -17.57 10.12 33.23
N ILE A 320 -16.56 10.03 32.36
CA ILE A 320 -15.97 8.78 31.89
C ILE A 320 -14.44 8.83 31.89
N SER A 321 -13.80 7.66 31.98
CA SER A 321 -12.35 7.51 31.79
C SER A 321 -11.99 7.35 30.30
N VAL A 322 -10.73 7.65 29.94
CA VAL A 322 -10.18 7.37 28.60
C VAL A 322 -10.33 5.89 28.22
N GLY A 323 -10.15 4.96 29.18
CA GLY A 323 -10.34 3.52 28.91
C GLY A 323 -11.80 3.13 28.64
N TYR A 324 -12.75 3.87 29.20
CA TYR A 324 -14.16 3.68 28.89
C TYR A 324 -14.50 4.15 27.49
N LEU A 325 -14.01 5.34 27.09
CA LEU A 325 -14.14 5.85 25.75
C LEU A 325 -13.48 4.92 24.73
N GLN A 326 -12.25 4.43 25.00
CA GLN A 326 -11.57 3.48 24.13
C GLN A 326 -12.43 2.26 23.82
N LYS A 327 -13.14 1.69 24.81
CA LYS A 327 -14.01 0.53 24.57
C LYS A 327 -15.17 0.85 23.62
N ILE A 328 -15.80 2.01 23.77
CA ILE A 328 -16.88 2.44 22.87
C ILE A 328 -16.36 2.64 21.45
N LEU A 329 -15.21 3.33 21.30
CA LEU A 329 -14.58 3.53 20.00
C LEU A 329 -14.15 2.21 19.35
N ALA A 330 -13.62 1.27 20.13
CA ALA A 330 -13.28 -0.07 19.68
C ALA A 330 -14.52 -0.85 19.21
N ASN A 331 -15.65 -0.76 19.92
CA ASN A 331 -16.90 -1.39 19.51
C ASN A 331 -17.39 -0.83 18.15
N LEU A 332 -17.29 0.48 17.93
CA LEU A 332 -17.63 1.10 16.64
C LEU A 332 -16.71 0.61 15.52
N LEU A 333 -15.41 0.61 15.74
CA LEU A 333 -14.41 0.14 14.76
C LEU A 333 -14.56 -1.34 14.43
N LYS A 334 -14.92 -2.18 15.42
CA LYS A 334 -15.18 -3.61 15.23
C LYS A 334 -16.30 -3.87 14.23
N GLU A 335 -17.29 -2.98 14.18
CA GLU A 335 -18.39 -3.04 13.23
C GLU A 335 -18.15 -2.16 11.98
N GLY A 336 -16.93 -1.68 11.79
CA GLY A 336 -16.54 -0.87 10.64
C GLY A 336 -17.14 0.54 10.63
N ILE A 337 -17.59 1.07 11.76
CA ILE A 337 -18.14 2.42 11.85
C ILE A 337 -17.02 3.43 12.11
N PRO A 338 -16.94 4.50 11.30
CA PRO A 338 -15.96 5.55 11.49
C PRO A 338 -16.11 6.27 12.84
N ILE A 339 -14.96 6.52 13.48
CA ILE A 339 -14.89 7.28 14.74
C ILE A 339 -14.40 8.71 14.55
N ARG A 340 -14.43 9.20 13.30
CA ARG A 340 -13.88 10.51 12.94
C ARG A 340 -14.62 11.67 13.60
N ASP A 341 -15.94 11.56 13.76
CA ASP A 341 -16.77 12.55 14.43
C ASP A 341 -16.76 12.33 15.94
N LEU A 342 -15.58 12.54 16.54
CA LEU A 342 -15.35 12.30 17.97
C LEU A 342 -16.15 13.30 18.85
N GLU A 343 -16.48 14.47 18.33
CA GLU A 343 -17.28 15.48 19.02
C GLU A 343 -18.71 14.98 19.27
N THR A 344 -19.43 14.57 18.22
CA THR A 344 -20.76 13.96 18.36
C THR A 344 -20.76 12.72 19.23
N ILE A 345 -19.70 11.90 19.13
CA ILE A 345 -19.54 10.70 19.97
C ILE A 345 -19.43 11.10 21.45
N LEU A 346 -18.59 12.07 21.77
CA LEU A 346 -18.38 12.53 23.16
C LEU A 346 -19.66 13.16 23.73
N GLU A 347 -20.33 14.03 23.01
CA GLU A 347 -21.60 14.65 23.44
C GLU A 347 -22.64 13.58 23.76
N THR A 348 -22.84 12.61 22.86
CA THR A 348 -23.79 11.51 23.07
C THR A 348 -23.42 10.68 24.31
N ILE A 349 -22.14 10.39 24.52
CA ILE A 349 -21.67 9.68 25.72
C ILE A 349 -21.95 10.51 26.97
N GLY A 350 -21.67 11.82 26.94
CA GLY A 350 -21.92 12.73 28.06
C GLY A 350 -23.39 12.74 28.49
N ASP A 351 -24.30 12.78 27.53
CA ASP A 351 -25.75 12.79 27.78
C ASP A 351 -26.25 11.50 28.45
N HIS A 352 -25.70 10.35 28.07
CA HIS A 352 -26.22 9.03 28.49
C HIS A 352 -25.43 8.39 29.63
N SER A 353 -24.15 8.70 29.83
CA SER A 353 -23.27 8.02 30.80
C SER A 353 -23.60 8.31 32.29
N ASN A 354 -24.38 9.35 32.55
CA ASN A 354 -24.84 9.65 33.90
C ASN A 354 -25.88 8.61 34.43
N VAL A 355 -26.64 8.01 33.49
CA VAL A 355 -27.72 7.05 33.83
C VAL A 355 -27.29 5.63 33.49
N LEU A 356 -26.57 5.44 32.42
CA LEU A 356 -26.16 4.15 31.87
C LEU A 356 -24.67 3.92 32.12
N LYS A 357 -24.28 2.68 32.51
CA LYS A 357 -22.88 2.29 32.76
C LYS A 357 -22.39 1.21 31.78
N ASP A 358 -23.30 0.61 31.02
CA ASP A 358 -22.99 -0.45 30.06
C ASP A 358 -22.45 0.16 28.78
N THR A 359 -21.19 -0.14 28.45
CA THR A 359 -20.50 0.36 27.25
C THR A 359 -21.19 -0.05 25.98
N ASP A 360 -21.81 -1.22 25.95
CA ASP A 360 -22.45 -1.78 24.76
C ASP A 360 -23.74 -1.00 24.46
N ILE A 361 -24.54 -0.72 25.51
CA ILE A 361 -25.77 0.07 25.37
C ILE A 361 -25.45 1.52 24.96
N ILE A 362 -24.40 2.12 25.55
CA ILE A 362 -23.99 3.47 25.14
C ILE A 362 -23.49 3.49 23.70
N THR A 363 -22.79 2.43 23.26
CA THR A 363 -22.40 2.30 21.85
C THR A 363 -23.60 2.35 20.93
N GLU A 364 -24.75 1.73 21.31
CA GLU A 364 -26.00 1.79 20.52
C GLU A 364 -26.54 3.22 20.40
N TYR A 365 -26.50 4.03 21.48
CA TYR A 365 -26.89 5.44 21.40
C TYR A 365 -25.95 6.25 20.52
N VAL A 366 -24.63 6.02 20.61
CA VAL A 366 -23.65 6.65 19.74
C VAL A 366 -23.90 6.28 18.28
N ARG A 367 -24.22 5.03 17.98
CA ARG A 367 -24.58 4.59 16.62
C ARG A 367 -25.80 5.34 16.10
N GLN A 368 -26.82 5.56 16.94
CA GLN A 368 -28.02 6.31 16.56
C GLN A 368 -27.71 7.78 16.25
N SER A 369 -26.78 8.42 17.00
CA SER A 369 -26.34 9.79 16.70
C SER A 369 -25.53 9.87 15.39
N LEU A 370 -24.81 8.80 15.04
CA LEU A 370 -24.03 8.67 13.80
C LEU A 370 -24.85 8.14 12.59
N LYS A 371 -26.18 8.15 12.66
CA LYS A 371 -27.07 7.57 11.62
C LYS A 371 -26.74 8.01 10.19
N ARG A 372 -26.40 9.29 9.99
CA ARG A 372 -26.03 9.81 8.67
C ARG A 372 -24.73 9.16 8.14
N THR A 373 -23.73 9.05 9.00
CA THR A 373 -22.44 8.39 8.67
C THR A 373 -22.63 6.91 8.38
N ILE A 374 -23.42 6.22 9.21
CA ILE A 374 -23.75 4.79 9.03
C ILE A 374 -24.51 4.57 7.73
N THR A 375 -25.54 5.35 7.50
CA THR A 375 -26.33 5.25 6.26
C THR A 375 -25.47 5.46 5.03
N HIS A 376 -24.65 6.53 5.01
CA HIS A 376 -23.77 6.84 3.87
C HIS A 376 -22.76 5.71 3.60
N ARG A 377 -22.30 5.03 4.64
CA ARG A 377 -21.32 3.95 4.51
C ARG A 377 -21.90 2.69 3.87
N PHE A 378 -23.15 2.36 4.19
CA PHE A 378 -23.78 1.10 3.78
C PHE A 378 -24.80 1.27 2.64
N ALA A 379 -25.25 2.49 2.34
CA ALA A 379 -26.18 2.75 1.27
C ALA A 379 -25.49 2.82 -0.10
N GLU A 380 -26.01 2.12 -1.08
CA GLU A 380 -25.65 2.24 -2.49
C GLU A 380 -26.66 3.17 -3.18
N ALA A 381 -26.20 4.26 -3.79
CA ALA A 381 -27.04 5.25 -4.45
C ALA A 381 -28.27 5.67 -3.60
N ASN A 382 -28.07 5.89 -2.29
CA ASN A 382 -29.09 6.25 -1.31
C ASN A 382 -30.17 5.18 -1.07
N SER A 383 -29.90 3.93 -1.44
CA SER A 383 -30.77 2.78 -1.19
C SER A 383 -30.06 1.73 -0.34
N LEU A 384 -30.75 1.19 0.67
CA LEU A 384 -30.29 0.12 1.53
C LEU A 384 -31.09 -1.15 1.20
N ARG A 385 -30.39 -2.15 0.64
CA ARG A 385 -30.98 -3.48 0.44
C ARG A 385 -30.75 -4.31 1.70
N VAL A 386 -31.83 -4.71 2.36
CA VAL A 386 -31.77 -5.33 3.69
C VAL A 386 -32.57 -6.62 3.76
N ILE A 387 -32.15 -7.52 4.63
CA ILE A 387 -32.93 -8.65 5.10
C ILE A 387 -33.54 -8.25 6.43
N THR A 388 -34.86 -8.39 6.57
CA THR A 388 -35.53 -8.09 7.84
C THR A 388 -35.55 -9.31 8.75
N LEU A 389 -35.67 -9.08 10.05
CA LEU A 389 -35.85 -10.12 11.05
C LEU A 389 -37.31 -10.25 11.38
N ASP A 390 -37.82 -11.49 11.44
CA ASP A 390 -39.22 -11.77 11.83
C ASP A 390 -39.47 -11.38 13.29
N THR A 391 -40.60 -10.78 13.58
CA THR A 391 -41.01 -10.36 14.93
C THR A 391 -40.92 -11.50 15.95
N GLN A 392 -41.22 -12.75 15.55
CA GLN A 392 -41.11 -13.91 16.46
C GLN A 392 -39.65 -14.13 16.93
N ILE A 393 -38.67 -13.90 16.07
CA ILE A 393 -37.23 -13.99 16.46
C ILE A 393 -36.85 -12.81 17.34
N GLU A 394 -37.32 -11.61 17.03
CA GLU A 394 -37.10 -10.44 17.86
C GLU A 394 -37.65 -10.62 19.28
N ASP A 395 -38.88 -11.05 19.42
CA ASP A 395 -39.54 -11.32 20.72
C ASP A 395 -38.81 -12.42 21.50
N LEU A 396 -38.34 -13.46 20.82
CA LEU A 396 -37.59 -14.53 21.43
C LEU A 396 -36.23 -13.99 22.00
N ILE A 397 -35.54 -13.14 21.26
CA ILE A 397 -34.30 -12.53 21.70
C ILE A 397 -34.55 -11.62 22.90
N VAL A 398 -35.56 -10.73 22.83
CA VAL A 398 -35.90 -9.80 23.92
C VAL A 398 -36.24 -10.57 25.21
N SER A 399 -37.05 -11.64 25.11
CA SER A 399 -37.45 -12.47 26.26
C SER A 399 -36.27 -13.25 26.86
N SER A 400 -35.22 -13.51 26.07
CA SER A 400 -34.01 -14.22 26.50
C SER A 400 -32.93 -13.30 27.10
N VAL A 401 -33.09 -11.97 27.03
CA VAL A 401 -32.16 -11.02 27.62
C VAL A 401 -32.31 -11.00 29.16
N LYS A 402 -31.23 -11.24 29.86
CA LYS A 402 -31.15 -11.15 31.34
C LYS A 402 -30.22 -10.01 31.75
N LYS A 403 -30.60 -9.29 32.78
CA LYS A 403 -29.78 -8.24 33.39
C LYS A 403 -28.93 -8.83 34.52
N SER A 404 -27.67 -8.43 34.59
CA SER A 404 -26.76 -8.69 35.71
C SER A 404 -26.11 -7.38 36.16
N ASP A 405 -25.42 -7.41 37.30
CA ASP A 405 -24.69 -6.24 37.82
C ASP A 405 -23.56 -5.76 36.89
N GLN A 406 -23.11 -6.61 35.96
CA GLN A 406 -22.04 -6.31 34.99
C GLN A 406 -22.55 -5.93 33.61
N GLY A 407 -23.89 -5.88 33.40
CA GLY A 407 -24.52 -5.59 32.12
C GLY A 407 -25.59 -6.60 31.73
N SER A 408 -26.08 -6.48 30.50
CA SER A 408 -27.12 -7.37 29.95
C SER A 408 -26.47 -8.46 29.10
N TYR A 409 -26.96 -9.71 29.22
CA TYR A 409 -26.49 -10.84 28.42
C TYR A 409 -27.65 -11.68 27.89
N LEU A 410 -27.41 -12.38 26.79
CA LEU A 410 -28.39 -13.26 26.16
C LEU A 410 -28.33 -14.66 26.79
N ALA A 411 -29.40 -15.10 27.44
CA ALA A 411 -29.54 -16.44 28.01
C ALA A 411 -30.52 -17.27 27.18
N MET A 412 -30.03 -17.74 26.02
CA MET A 412 -30.85 -18.51 25.05
C MET A 412 -30.33 -19.97 24.99
N PRO A 413 -31.22 -20.96 24.90
CA PRO A 413 -30.84 -22.36 24.70
C PRO A 413 -30.06 -22.57 23.39
N PRO A 414 -29.03 -23.45 23.40
CA PRO A 414 -28.16 -23.67 22.22
C PRO A 414 -28.91 -24.12 20.97
N ASP A 415 -29.96 -24.93 21.11
CA ASP A 415 -30.80 -25.38 20.01
C ASP A 415 -31.55 -24.22 19.30
N MET A 416 -31.98 -23.23 20.08
CA MET A 416 -32.61 -22.02 19.53
C MET A 416 -31.59 -21.13 18.82
N ILE A 417 -30.39 -20.99 19.38
CA ILE A 417 -29.28 -20.28 18.71
C ILE A 417 -29.01 -20.91 17.36
N GLN A 418 -28.86 -22.24 17.32
CA GLN A 418 -28.59 -22.96 16.09
C GLN A 418 -29.70 -22.80 15.04
N ARG A 419 -30.96 -22.81 15.47
CA ARG A 419 -32.12 -22.58 14.57
C ARG A 419 -32.10 -21.18 13.97
N ILE A 420 -31.82 -20.15 14.77
CA ILE A 420 -31.71 -18.75 14.29
C ILE A 420 -30.56 -18.63 13.31
N VAL A 421 -29.38 -19.17 13.63
CA VAL A 421 -28.20 -19.13 12.75
C VAL A 421 -28.46 -19.87 11.43
N THR A 422 -29.10 -21.05 11.48
CA THR A 422 -29.45 -21.82 10.28
C THR A 422 -30.45 -21.06 9.41
N ALA A 423 -31.49 -20.44 10.01
CA ALA A 423 -32.44 -19.61 9.28
C ALA A 423 -31.77 -18.39 8.64
N SER A 424 -30.82 -17.76 9.36
CA SER A 424 -30.05 -16.62 8.85
C SER A 424 -29.16 -17.03 7.67
N ASN A 425 -28.39 -18.10 7.79
CA ASN A 425 -27.53 -18.60 6.70
C ASN A 425 -28.34 -18.94 5.46
N ARG A 426 -29.50 -19.59 5.61
CA ARG A 426 -30.35 -19.93 4.48
C ARG A 426 -30.84 -18.71 3.69
N GLU A 427 -31.21 -17.61 4.36
CA GLU A 427 -31.63 -16.38 3.69
C GLU A 427 -30.43 -15.62 3.08
N ILE A 428 -29.30 -15.63 3.76
CA ILE A 428 -28.05 -15.04 3.26
C ILE A 428 -27.58 -15.76 1.99
N ASP A 429 -27.60 -17.11 1.99
CA ASP A 429 -27.15 -17.94 0.86
C ASP A 429 -27.96 -17.71 -0.42
N LYS A 430 -29.23 -17.29 -0.30
CA LYS A 430 -30.06 -16.93 -1.46
C LYS A 430 -29.61 -15.65 -2.16
N ILE A 431 -28.89 -14.77 -1.46
CA ILE A 431 -28.68 -13.38 -1.87
C ILE A 431 -27.18 -13.06 -2.04
N LYS A 432 -26.28 -13.84 -1.45
CA LYS A 432 -24.82 -13.59 -1.47
C LYS A 432 -24.24 -13.44 -2.87
N ASP A 433 -24.81 -14.14 -3.87
CA ASP A 433 -24.35 -14.08 -5.26
C ASP A 433 -24.83 -12.80 -5.99
N VAL A 434 -25.78 -12.08 -5.39
CA VAL A 434 -26.38 -10.86 -5.98
C VAL A 434 -25.90 -9.59 -5.29
N ILE A 435 -25.55 -9.69 -3.99
CA ILE A 435 -25.20 -8.52 -3.17
C ILE A 435 -23.92 -8.78 -2.38
N PRO A 436 -22.88 -7.94 -2.58
CA PRO A 436 -21.59 -8.14 -1.94
C PRO A 436 -21.61 -7.94 -0.41
N THR A 437 -22.52 -7.10 0.09
CA THR A 437 -22.62 -6.80 1.53
C THR A 437 -24.03 -7.12 2.02
N VAL A 438 -24.14 -8.13 2.87
CA VAL A 438 -25.42 -8.51 3.48
C VAL A 438 -25.70 -7.65 4.70
N ILE A 439 -26.83 -6.94 4.69
CA ILE A 439 -27.29 -6.09 5.78
C ILE A 439 -28.57 -6.68 6.38
N ILE A 440 -28.55 -6.94 7.68
CA ILE A 440 -29.75 -7.36 8.41
C ILE A 440 -30.27 -6.18 9.20
N LEU A 441 -31.56 -5.93 9.07
CA LEU A 441 -32.27 -4.83 9.73
C LEU A 441 -33.16 -5.35 10.85
N THR A 442 -32.98 -4.81 12.06
CA THR A 442 -33.69 -5.23 13.26
C THR A 442 -34.18 -4.03 14.07
N SER A 443 -34.97 -4.31 15.11
CA SER A 443 -35.29 -3.29 16.11
C SER A 443 -34.04 -2.87 16.95
N PRO A 444 -34.00 -1.62 17.45
CA PRO A 444 -32.84 -1.11 18.20
C PRO A 444 -32.48 -1.94 19.44
N VAL A 445 -33.49 -2.52 20.11
CA VAL A 445 -33.30 -3.32 21.32
C VAL A 445 -32.67 -4.67 21.00
N VAL A 446 -32.96 -5.24 19.84
CA VAL A 446 -32.52 -6.59 19.41
C VAL A 446 -31.14 -6.55 18.76
N ARG A 447 -30.79 -5.46 18.09
CA ARG A 447 -29.61 -5.35 17.24
C ARG A 447 -28.34 -5.92 17.86
N ILE A 448 -27.97 -5.44 19.02
CA ILE A 448 -26.70 -5.84 19.67
C ILE A 448 -26.70 -7.32 20.04
N TYR A 449 -27.81 -7.85 20.53
CA TYR A 449 -27.92 -9.26 20.92
C TYR A 449 -27.88 -10.18 19.71
N TYR A 450 -28.57 -9.79 18.63
CA TYR A 450 -28.52 -10.53 17.37
C TYR A 450 -27.12 -10.51 16.76
N LYS A 451 -26.44 -9.37 16.78
CA LYS A 451 -25.05 -9.27 16.31
C LYS A 451 -24.11 -10.19 17.12
N LYS A 452 -24.18 -10.14 18.46
CA LYS A 452 -23.37 -11.02 19.32
C LYS A 452 -23.66 -12.51 19.12
N LEU A 453 -24.93 -12.86 18.88
CA LEU A 453 -25.35 -14.23 18.62
C LEU A 453 -24.80 -14.75 17.29
N THR A 454 -24.80 -13.93 16.25
CA THR A 454 -24.43 -14.34 14.89
C THR A 454 -22.95 -14.20 14.59
N GLU A 455 -22.23 -13.34 15.30
CA GLU A 455 -20.82 -13.01 15.02
C GLU A 455 -19.89 -14.23 14.97
N GLN A 456 -20.10 -15.21 15.84
CA GLN A 456 -19.27 -16.44 15.88
C GLN A 456 -19.51 -17.37 14.70
N PHE A 457 -20.70 -17.31 14.07
CA PHE A 457 -21.12 -18.24 13.03
C PHE A 457 -21.15 -17.59 11.64
N ILE A 458 -21.35 -16.27 11.59
CA ILE A 458 -21.46 -15.48 10.36
C ILE A 458 -20.61 -14.21 10.53
N PRO A 459 -19.29 -14.29 10.38
CA PRO A 459 -18.37 -13.21 10.77
C PRO A 459 -18.56 -11.92 9.97
N ASN A 460 -18.97 -11.99 8.71
CA ASN A 460 -19.02 -10.83 7.80
C ASN A 460 -20.43 -10.22 7.67
N ILE A 461 -21.29 -10.41 8.67
CA ILE A 461 -22.65 -9.88 8.65
C ILE A 461 -22.71 -8.46 9.22
N THR A 462 -23.36 -7.55 8.52
CA THR A 462 -23.68 -6.21 9.02
C THR A 462 -25.09 -6.21 9.60
N VAL A 463 -25.22 -5.79 10.86
CA VAL A 463 -26.52 -5.68 11.53
C VAL A 463 -26.79 -4.21 11.85
N LEU A 464 -27.87 -3.67 11.29
CA LEU A 464 -28.31 -2.29 11.53
C LEU A 464 -29.67 -2.29 12.24
N SER A 465 -29.95 -1.22 12.98
CA SER A 465 -31.28 -0.97 13.54
C SER A 465 -32.01 0.12 12.74
N TYR A 466 -33.34 0.13 12.81
CA TYR A 466 -34.16 1.17 12.17
C TYR A 466 -33.78 2.60 12.63
N SER A 467 -33.32 2.77 13.86
CA SER A 467 -32.90 4.07 14.42
C SER A 467 -31.57 4.57 13.89
N GLU A 468 -30.74 3.71 13.26
CA GLU A 468 -29.44 4.04 12.69
C GLU A 468 -29.53 4.46 11.22
N ILE A 469 -30.71 4.42 10.63
CA ILE A 469 -30.92 4.78 9.23
C ILE A 469 -31.41 6.21 9.14
N ASP A 470 -30.78 6.99 8.27
CA ASP A 470 -31.22 8.36 7.99
C ASP A 470 -32.53 8.33 7.20
N SER A 471 -33.42 9.27 7.51
CA SER A 471 -34.74 9.37 6.90
C SER A 471 -34.75 9.63 5.38
N THR A 472 -33.60 10.01 4.82
CA THR A 472 -33.44 10.25 3.38
C THR A 472 -33.18 8.97 2.59
N ALA A 473 -32.77 7.89 3.25
CA ALA A 473 -32.45 6.64 2.59
C ALA A 473 -33.70 5.78 2.32
N GLN A 474 -33.72 5.16 1.16
CA GLN A 474 -34.77 4.20 0.80
C GLN A 474 -34.38 2.80 1.29
N ILE A 475 -35.24 2.19 2.07
CA ILE A 475 -35.06 0.83 2.56
C ILE A 475 -35.80 -0.15 1.63
N GLN A 476 -35.05 -1.09 1.05
CA GLN A 476 -35.58 -2.15 0.21
C GLN A 476 -35.40 -3.50 0.90
N ALA A 477 -36.49 -4.07 1.41
CA ALA A 477 -36.48 -5.42 1.97
C ALA A 477 -36.40 -6.44 0.83
N ILE A 478 -35.34 -7.27 0.83
CA ILE A 478 -35.08 -8.30 -0.19
C ILE A 478 -35.21 -9.71 0.36
N GLY A 479 -35.38 -9.87 1.66
CA GLY A 479 -35.60 -11.14 2.35
C GLY A 479 -36.14 -10.95 3.75
N ASN A 480 -36.56 -12.06 4.37
CA ASN A 480 -37.02 -12.08 5.76
C ASN A 480 -36.56 -13.36 6.44
N ILE A 481 -35.82 -13.22 7.55
CA ILE A 481 -35.40 -14.35 8.38
C ILE A 481 -36.53 -14.75 9.30
N SER A 482 -37.04 -15.97 9.12
CA SER A 482 -38.09 -16.52 9.99
C SER A 482 -37.84 -17.97 10.38
N LEU A 483 -38.32 -18.37 11.55
CA LEU A 483 -38.24 -19.75 12.06
C LEU A 483 -39.28 -20.69 11.47
N ASN A 484 -40.36 -20.12 10.88
CA ASN A 484 -41.54 -20.85 10.48
C ASN A 484 -41.59 -21.32 9.01
N THR A 485 -40.51 -21.21 8.28
CA THR A 485 -40.45 -21.77 6.92
C THR A 485 -40.46 -23.30 7.04
N ALA A 486 -41.60 -23.90 6.83
CA ALA A 486 -41.75 -25.33 6.64
C ALA A 486 -40.70 -25.79 5.63
N ALA A 487 -39.97 -26.86 5.98
CA ALA A 487 -39.09 -27.54 5.04
C ALA A 487 -39.88 -27.78 3.75
N ALA A 488 -39.44 -27.15 2.64
CA ALA A 488 -39.91 -27.56 1.34
C ALA A 488 -39.57 -29.07 1.22
N PRO A 489 -40.52 -29.92 0.85
CA PRO A 489 -40.22 -31.35 0.69
C PRO A 489 -39.08 -31.46 -0.33
N ALA A 490 -38.03 -32.18 0.05
CA ALA A 490 -37.01 -32.60 -0.88
C ALA A 490 -37.68 -33.40 -2.00
N VAL A 491 -37.60 -32.89 -3.23
CA VAL A 491 -37.88 -33.61 -4.47
C VAL A 491 -36.58 -34.08 -5.07
#